data_33bc935475c621c6919397f655118de1
#
_entry.id   33bc935475c621c6919397f655118de1
#
_cell.length_a   1.000
_cell.length_b   1.000
_cell.length_c   1.000
_cell.angle_alpha   90.00
_cell.angle_beta   90.00
_cell.angle_gamma   90.00
#
_symmetry.space_group_name_H-M   'P 1'
#
loop_
_entity.id
_entity.type
_entity.pdbx_description
1 polymer ?
#
loop_
_entity_poly.entity_id
_entity_poly.type
_entity_poly.pdbx_seq_one_letter_code
_entity_poly.pdbx_strand_id
1 'polypeptide(L)'
;PNYRSIIQLKNKYNDNNFAEVVKITYNSNAINLEKILKHFFETHDPTQLNRQGNDIGTQYRSTILFSNQKQRQLAIEIMEEYQELLINAGYGKVRTKIEPLDNFYFAEDYHQDYLKKNPNGYCPDLSTGIVFNDANKTLLNNEPLRKGKQILVLDSQNYCPYCEKLKLNVTDEYKGSIPISYRTSDQLHGLQVFSPTWATPSIIFLKNGKEVFAHQGYIDHKDFYELLGKFKLGDSEAFNVAFN
;
A
#
# COMPACT_ATOMS: atom_id res chain seq x y z
N PRO A 1 -30.80 -6.67 -1.88
CA PRO A 1 -30.40 -5.25 -1.88
C PRO A 1 -28.96 -5.15 -2.35
N ASN A 2 -28.67 -4.18 -3.24
CA ASN A 2 -27.32 -3.93 -3.68
C ASN A 2 -26.50 -3.20 -2.60
N TYR A 3 -25.18 -3.15 -2.75
CA TYR A 3 -24.25 -2.51 -1.81
C TYR A 3 -24.68 -1.07 -1.44
N ARG A 4 -25.06 -0.23 -2.41
CA ARG A 4 -25.53 1.14 -2.17
C ARG A 4 -26.80 1.18 -1.32
N SER A 5 -27.75 0.27 -1.57
CA SER A 5 -28.98 0.18 -0.77
C SER A 5 -28.73 -0.22 0.68
N ILE A 6 -27.78 -1.12 0.90
CA ILE A 6 -27.39 -1.59 2.25
C ILE A 6 -26.73 -0.45 3.04
N ILE A 7 -25.81 0.29 2.44
CA ILE A 7 -25.18 1.45 3.07
C ILE A 7 -26.18 2.56 3.35
N GLN A 8 -27.06 2.90 2.39
CA GLN A 8 -28.08 3.93 2.56
C GLN A 8 -29.07 3.61 3.66
N LEU A 9 -29.50 2.35 3.79
CA LEU A 9 -30.43 1.92 4.83
C LEU A 9 -29.87 2.09 6.24
N LYS A 10 -28.58 1.85 6.45
CA LYS A 10 -27.95 1.99 7.79
C LYS A 10 -27.54 3.42 8.13
N ASN A 11 -27.08 4.21 7.16
CA ASN A 11 -26.81 5.65 7.37
C ASN A 11 -28.01 6.44 7.84
N LYS A 12 -29.23 5.94 7.56
CA LYS A 12 -30.47 6.58 8.00
C LYS A 12 -30.80 6.34 9.49
N TYR A 13 -30.19 5.33 10.14
CA TYR A 13 -30.65 4.84 11.45
C TYR A 13 -29.60 4.71 12.55
N ASN A 14 -28.31 4.86 12.28
CA ASN A 14 -27.23 4.98 13.31
C ASN A 14 -25.84 4.88 12.71
N ASP A 15 -24.79 5.22 13.50
CA ASP A 15 -23.36 5.12 13.17
C ASP A 15 -22.84 3.68 12.92
N ASN A 16 -23.70 2.67 13.02
CA ASN A 16 -23.40 1.25 12.78
C ASN A 16 -23.79 0.80 11.36
N ASN A 17 -23.23 1.45 10.33
CA ASN A 17 -23.38 0.96 8.96
C ASN A 17 -22.46 -0.24 8.69
N PHE A 18 -22.72 -0.97 7.58
CA PHE A 18 -21.83 -2.01 7.09
C PHE A 18 -20.47 -1.40 6.74
N ALA A 19 -19.39 -2.15 7.03
CA ALA A 19 -18.07 -1.84 6.54
C ALA A 19 -17.78 -2.63 5.25
N GLU A 20 -16.99 -2.03 4.37
CA GLU A 20 -16.39 -2.73 3.26
C GLU A 20 -15.26 -3.60 3.78
N VAL A 21 -15.42 -4.93 3.64
CA VAL A 21 -14.51 -5.90 4.23
C VAL A 21 -14.25 -7.07 3.28
N VAL A 22 -13.11 -7.72 3.45
CA VAL A 22 -12.75 -8.94 2.74
C VAL A 22 -13.03 -10.15 3.63
N LYS A 23 -13.80 -11.12 3.13
CA LYS A 23 -13.98 -12.42 3.79
C LYS A 23 -12.84 -13.35 3.40
N ILE A 24 -12.04 -13.75 4.38
CA ILE A 24 -10.91 -14.66 4.17
C ILE A 24 -11.30 -16.07 4.58
N THR A 25 -11.19 -17.02 3.65
CA THR A 25 -11.28 -18.45 3.91
C THR A 25 -9.91 -19.06 3.72
N TYR A 26 -9.36 -19.70 4.73
CA TYR A 26 -7.98 -20.18 4.70
C TYR A 26 -7.85 -21.60 5.26
N ASN A 27 -6.79 -22.31 4.84
CA ASN A 27 -6.40 -23.60 5.39
C ASN A 27 -5.48 -23.37 6.59
N SER A 28 -5.95 -23.71 7.79
CA SER A 28 -5.20 -23.53 9.05
C SER A 28 -3.89 -24.34 9.12
N ASN A 29 -3.73 -25.37 8.28
CA ASN A 29 -2.47 -26.12 8.17
C ASN A 29 -1.44 -25.39 7.31
N ALA A 30 -1.86 -24.45 6.46
CA ALA A 30 -0.98 -23.69 5.57
C ALA A 30 -0.63 -22.31 6.14
N ILE A 31 -1.58 -21.66 6.80
CA ILE A 31 -1.40 -20.34 7.41
C ILE A 31 -2.24 -20.23 8.69
N ASN A 32 -1.67 -19.65 9.73
CA ASN A 32 -2.40 -19.40 10.98
C ASN A 32 -3.10 -18.04 10.97
N LEU A 33 -4.06 -17.85 11.87
CA LEU A 33 -4.82 -16.59 11.99
C LEU A 33 -3.93 -15.42 12.40
N GLU A 34 -2.94 -15.66 13.25
CA GLU A 34 -1.99 -14.63 13.68
C GLU A 34 -1.30 -13.95 12.48
N LYS A 35 -0.79 -14.75 11.55
CA LYS A 35 -0.13 -14.23 10.35
C LYS A 35 -1.09 -13.44 9.46
N ILE A 36 -2.35 -13.85 9.37
CA ILE A 36 -3.39 -13.12 8.62
C ILE A 36 -3.68 -11.76 9.28
N LEU A 37 -3.79 -11.74 10.62
CA LEU A 37 -4.05 -10.51 11.37
C LEU A 37 -2.85 -9.54 11.33
N LYS A 38 -1.63 -10.05 11.44
CA LYS A 38 -0.42 -9.25 11.27
C LYS A 38 -0.39 -8.60 9.88
N HIS A 39 -0.63 -9.39 8.85
CA HIS A 39 -0.72 -8.88 7.48
C HIS A 39 -1.82 -7.82 7.30
N PHE A 40 -2.98 -7.99 7.91
CA PHE A 40 -4.04 -6.98 7.90
C PHE A 40 -3.55 -5.62 8.41
N PHE A 41 -2.85 -5.57 9.55
CA PHE A 41 -2.33 -4.33 10.11
C PHE A 41 -1.19 -3.72 9.29
N GLU A 42 -0.36 -4.55 8.67
CA GLU A 42 0.78 -4.13 7.86
C GLU A 42 0.38 -3.55 6.50
N THR A 43 -0.82 -3.84 6.00
CA THR A 43 -1.24 -3.50 4.62
C THR A 43 -2.09 -2.24 4.52
N HIS A 44 -2.37 -1.56 5.62
CA HIS A 44 -3.09 -0.28 5.61
C HIS A 44 -2.66 0.60 6.79
N ASP A 45 -3.09 1.86 6.81
CA ASP A 45 -2.89 2.75 7.96
C ASP A 45 -4.08 2.63 8.93
N PRO A 46 -3.96 1.86 10.03
CA PRO A 46 -5.03 1.66 10.99
C PRO A 46 -5.27 2.86 11.92
N THR A 47 -4.48 3.93 11.80
CA THR A 47 -4.66 5.16 12.60
C THR A 47 -5.73 6.09 12.00
N GLN A 48 -6.14 5.85 10.77
CA GLN A 48 -7.13 6.66 10.08
C GLN A 48 -8.54 6.37 10.61
N LEU A 49 -9.25 7.43 10.98
CA LEU A 49 -10.62 7.32 11.46
C LEU A 49 -11.62 7.42 10.30
N ASN A 50 -12.47 6.39 10.14
CA ASN A 50 -13.54 6.35 9.14
C ASN A 50 -13.07 6.70 7.72
N ARG A 51 -11.88 6.24 7.36
CA ARG A 51 -11.34 6.40 6.00
C ARG A 51 -10.24 5.39 5.73
N GLN A 52 -9.93 5.21 4.46
CA GLN A 52 -8.76 4.48 4.00
C GLN A 52 -8.19 5.22 2.78
N GLY A 53 -7.11 5.98 3.00
CA GLY A 53 -6.54 6.86 1.97
C GLY A 53 -7.55 7.92 1.50
N ASN A 54 -7.90 7.90 0.22
CA ASN A 54 -8.86 8.82 -0.40
C ASN A 54 -10.33 8.42 -0.18
N ASP A 55 -10.59 7.19 0.24
CA ASP A 55 -11.94 6.71 0.52
C ASP A 55 -12.39 7.17 1.91
N ILE A 56 -13.28 8.15 1.96
CA ILE A 56 -13.76 8.80 3.18
C ILE A 56 -15.19 8.38 3.47
N GLY A 57 -15.42 7.85 4.67
CA GLY A 57 -16.73 7.42 5.15
C GLY A 57 -16.63 6.27 6.14
N THR A 58 -17.67 6.12 6.98
CA THR A 58 -17.71 5.06 8.00
C THR A 58 -17.67 3.64 7.42
N GLN A 59 -18.06 3.47 6.16
CA GLN A 59 -17.97 2.20 5.44
C GLN A 59 -16.51 1.78 5.15
N TYR A 60 -15.57 2.71 5.14
CA TYR A 60 -14.14 2.47 4.89
C TYR A 60 -13.31 2.43 6.17
N ARG A 61 -13.98 2.35 7.34
CA ARG A 61 -13.27 2.22 8.62
C ARG A 61 -12.46 0.94 8.68
N SER A 62 -11.30 0.99 9.29
CA SER A 62 -10.54 -0.20 9.65
C SER A 62 -11.34 -1.04 10.64
N THR A 63 -11.62 -2.30 10.31
CA THR A 63 -12.40 -3.20 11.18
C THR A 63 -12.06 -4.67 10.98
N ILE A 64 -12.06 -5.42 12.07
CA ILE A 64 -11.94 -6.88 12.10
C ILE A 64 -13.26 -7.43 12.62
N LEU A 65 -13.90 -8.30 11.83
CA LEU A 65 -15.14 -8.97 12.18
C LEU A 65 -14.84 -10.43 12.58
N PHE A 66 -15.06 -10.76 13.84
CA PHE A 66 -14.76 -12.09 14.38
C PHE A 66 -16.01 -12.97 14.49
N SER A 67 -15.81 -14.28 14.33
CA SER A 67 -16.88 -15.30 14.46
C SER A 67 -16.86 -16.03 15.82
N ASN A 68 -15.78 -15.89 16.60
CA ASN A 68 -15.67 -16.53 17.92
C ASN A 68 -14.69 -15.78 18.83
N GLN A 69 -14.73 -16.07 20.12
CA GLN A 69 -13.94 -15.38 21.14
C GLN A 69 -12.42 -15.59 21.00
N LYS A 70 -11.96 -16.72 20.43
CA LYS A 70 -10.52 -16.94 20.18
C LYS A 70 -10.01 -15.98 19.13
N GLN A 71 -10.77 -15.76 18.06
CA GLN A 71 -10.43 -14.77 17.03
C GLN A 71 -10.39 -13.34 17.60
N ARG A 72 -11.41 -13.02 18.43
CA ARG A 72 -11.47 -11.72 19.11
C ARG A 72 -10.23 -11.46 19.97
N GLN A 73 -9.89 -12.42 20.83
CA GLN A 73 -8.77 -12.27 21.75
C GLN A 73 -7.46 -12.07 21.00
N LEU A 74 -7.19 -12.92 20.00
CA LEU A 74 -6.00 -12.83 19.20
C LEU A 74 -5.93 -11.51 18.40
N ALA A 75 -7.07 -11.02 17.89
CA ALA A 75 -7.12 -9.75 17.18
C ALA A 75 -6.79 -8.56 18.11
N ILE A 76 -7.21 -8.61 19.38
CA ILE A 76 -6.87 -7.60 20.37
C ILE A 76 -5.36 -7.63 20.67
N GLU A 77 -4.80 -8.81 20.92
CA GLU A 77 -3.36 -8.98 21.21
C GLU A 77 -2.49 -8.45 20.09
N ILE A 78 -2.80 -8.80 18.86
CA ILE A 78 -2.07 -8.33 17.68
C ILE A 78 -2.25 -6.81 17.48
N MET A 79 -3.43 -6.27 17.74
CA MET A 79 -3.68 -4.83 17.65
C MET A 79 -2.85 -4.05 18.70
N GLU A 80 -2.76 -4.55 19.91
CA GLU A 80 -1.98 -3.95 20.99
C GLU A 80 -0.48 -3.98 20.66
N GLU A 81 0.03 -5.11 20.18
CA GLU A 81 1.41 -5.23 19.68
C GLU A 81 1.71 -4.22 18.57
N TYR A 82 0.81 -4.11 17.58
CA TYR A 82 0.99 -3.16 16.48
C TYR A 82 0.88 -1.71 16.91
N GLN A 83 0.03 -1.42 17.89
CA GLN A 83 -0.07 -0.07 18.49
C GLN A 83 1.26 0.38 19.09
N GLU A 84 1.98 -0.51 19.77
CA GLU A 84 3.29 -0.18 20.34
C GLU A 84 4.31 0.13 19.23
N LEU A 85 4.34 -0.66 18.16
CA LEU A 85 5.21 -0.43 17.01
C LEU A 85 4.92 0.93 16.35
N LEU A 86 3.65 1.26 16.17
CA LEU A 86 3.22 2.54 15.59
C LEU A 86 3.61 3.74 16.46
N ILE A 87 3.42 3.65 17.79
CA ILE A 87 3.82 4.71 18.72
C ILE A 87 5.33 4.95 18.64
N ASN A 88 6.13 3.87 18.64
CA ASN A 88 7.59 3.96 18.54
C ASN A 88 8.04 4.58 17.22
N ALA A 89 7.25 4.45 16.17
CA ALA A 89 7.48 5.05 14.85
C ALA A 89 6.87 6.47 14.69
N GLY A 90 6.23 7.02 15.73
CA GLY A 90 5.65 8.36 15.72
C GLY A 90 4.23 8.45 15.15
N TYR A 91 3.57 7.32 14.94
CA TYR A 91 2.17 7.28 14.48
C TYR A 91 1.17 7.49 15.64
N GLY A 92 -0.07 7.76 15.28
CA GLY A 92 -1.18 7.94 16.22
C GLY A 92 -1.76 6.63 16.75
N LYS A 93 -2.89 6.76 17.44
CA LYS A 93 -3.63 5.61 17.99
C LYS A 93 -4.30 4.81 16.91
N VAL A 94 -4.24 3.47 16.99
CA VAL A 94 -5.02 2.54 16.16
C VAL A 94 -6.52 2.80 16.33
N ARG A 95 -7.23 2.88 15.23
CA ARG A 95 -8.67 3.13 15.14
C ARG A 95 -9.46 1.90 14.70
N THR A 96 -8.78 0.79 14.45
CA THR A 96 -9.41 -0.47 14.08
C THR A 96 -10.45 -0.89 15.11
N LYS A 97 -11.65 -1.20 14.65
CA LYS A 97 -12.71 -1.78 15.49
C LYS A 97 -12.63 -3.30 15.42
N ILE A 98 -12.83 -3.96 16.56
CA ILE A 98 -12.93 -5.43 16.64
C ILE A 98 -14.35 -5.75 17.09
N GLU A 99 -15.18 -6.20 16.17
CA GLU A 99 -16.62 -6.35 16.34
C GLU A 99 -17.07 -7.78 15.98
N PRO A 100 -18.15 -8.32 16.57
CA PRO A 100 -18.68 -9.61 16.14
C PRO A 100 -19.19 -9.54 14.70
N LEU A 101 -18.96 -10.62 13.94
CA LEU A 101 -19.58 -10.79 12.63
C LEU A 101 -21.06 -11.12 12.83
N ASP A 102 -21.93 -10.20 12.48
CA ASP A 102 -23.39 -10.40 12.53
C ASP A 102 -23.89 -10.90 11.16
N ASN A 103 -23.72 -10.08 10.12
CA ASN A 103 -24.14 -10.41 8.76
C ASN A 103 -23.04 -10.07 7.76
N PHE A 104 -22.88 -10.92 6.75
CA PHE A 104 -21.97 -10.68 5.63
C PHE A 104 -22.75 -10.73 4.32
N TYR A 105 -22.55 -9.73 3.48
CA TYR A 105 -23.14 -9.63 2.15
C TYR A 105 -22.03 -9.49 1.12
N PHE A 106 -22.12 -10.28 0.07
CA PHE A 106 -21.18 -10.12 -1.05
C PHE A 106 -21.43 -8.80 -1.76
N ALA A 107 -20.34 -8.11 -2.08
CA ALA A 107 -20.40 -7.00 -3.03
C ALA A 107 -20.73 -7.52 -4.43
N GLU A 108 -21.15 -6.63 -5.30
CA GLU A 108 -21.55 -6.94 -6.66
C GLU A 108 -20.39 -7.58 -7.46
N ASP A 109 -20.72 -8.38 -8.46
CA ASP A 109 -19.75 -9.15 -9.26
C ASP A 109 -18.64 -8.29 -9.87
N TYR A 110 -18.90 -7.03 -10.19
CA TYR A 110 -17.88 -6.13 -10.73
C TYR A 110 -16.84 -5.71 -9.69
N HIS A 111 -17.13 -5.83 -8.39
CA HIS A 111 -16.17 -5.62 -7.29
C HIS A 111 -15.35 -6.86 -6.96
N GLN A 112 -15.85 -8.06 -7.31
CA GLN A 112 -15.11 -9.29 -7.11
C GLN A 112 -13.96 -9.38 -8.12
N ASP A 113 -12.77 -9.79 -7.68
CA ASP A 113 -11.56 -9.84 -8.53
C ASP A 113 -11.30 -8.53 -9.29
N TYR A 114 -11.51 -7.37 -8.62
CA TYR A 114 -11.52 -6.06 -9.26
C TYR A 114 -10.27 -5.78 -10.10
N LEU A 115 -9.07 -6.00 -9.55
CA LEU A 115 -7.81 -5.77 -10.26
C LEU A 115 -7.60 -6.74 -11.42
N LYS A 116 -8.10 -7.97 -11.31
CA LYS A 116 -8.05 -8.96 -12.39
C LYS A 116 -8.92 -8.53 -13.56
N LYS A 117 -10.10 -7.96 -13.29
CA LYS A 117 -11.04 -7.45 -14.29
C LYS A 117 -10.64 -6.07 -14.82
N ASN A 118 -10.01 -5.26 -13.97
CA ASN A 118 -9.56 -3.91 -14.26
C ASN A 118 -8.05 -3.80 -13.99
N PRO A 119 -7.22 -4.30 -14.92
CA PRO A 119 -5.77 -4.27 -14.72
C PRO A 119 -5.18 -2.86 -14.51
N ASN A 120 -5.92 -1.80 -14.84
CA ASN A 120 -5.58 -0.40 -14.61
C ASN A 120 -6.41 0.22 -13.45
N GLY A 121 -7.02 -0.59 -12.60
CA GLY A 121 -7.82 -0.14 -11.48
C GLY A 121 -6.99 0.50 -10.36
N TYR A 122 -7.60 1.40 -9.62
CA TYR A 122 -6.97 2.04 -8.47
C TYR A 122 -6.78 1.02 -7.34
N CYS A 123 -5.54 0.84 -6.92
CA CYS A 123 -5.17 0.01 -5.76
C CYS A 123 -3.90 0.60 -5.12
N PRO A 124 -4.04 1.64 -4.30
CA PRO A 124 -2.91 2.27 -3.64
C PRO A 124 -2.35 1.38 -2.53
N ASP A 125 -1.04 1.46 -2.30
CA ASP A 125 -0.44 1.02 -1.05
C ASP A 125 -0.76 2.06 0.03
N LEU A 126 -1.54 1.66 1.01
CA LEU A 126 -1.98 2.51 2.12
C LEU A 126 -1.30 2.12 3.44
N SER A 127 -0.27 1.29 3.40
CA SER A 127 0.47 0.83 4.58
C SER A 127 1.21 1.97 5.29
N THR A 128 1.47 1.79 6.57
CA THR A 128 2.36 2.66 7.34
C THR A 128 3.84 2.34 7.13
N GLY A 129 4.14 1.22 6.47
CA GLY A 129 5.48 0.66 6.36
C GLY A 129 6.00 0.00 7.63
N ILE A 130 5.22 -0.02 8.71
CA ILE A 130 5.57 -0.68 9.98
C ILE A 130 5.20 -2.15 9.89
N VAL A 131 6.12 -3.03 10.33
CA VAL A 131 5.93 -4.50 10.33
C VAL A 131 6.26 -5.10 11.69
N PHE A 132 5.62 -6.23 12.01
CA PHE A 132 5.76 -6.90 13.31
C PHE A 132 7.16 -7.46 13.62
N ASN A 133 7.95 -7.77 12.62
CA ASN A 133 9.27 -8.39 12.79
C ASN A 133 10.38 -7.51 12.23
N ASP A 134 10.63 -6.35 12.80
CA ASP A 134 11.82 -5.55 12.44
C ASP A 134 13.15 -6.17 12.95
N ALA A 135 13.10 -7.08 13.90
CA ALA A 135 14.30 -7.71 14.47
C ALA A 135 15.12 -8.55 13.47
N ASN A 136 14.55 -8.94 12.34
CA ASN A 136 15.22 -9.70 11.27
C ASN A 136 15.15 -9.02 9.88
N LYS A 137 14.59 -7.80 9.79
CA LYS A 137 14.66 -7.04 8.55
C LYS A 137 16.08 -6.51 8.43
N THR A 138 16.90 -7.22 7.67
CA THR A 138 18.20 -6.67 7.23
C THR A 138 17.86 -5.35 6.54
N LEU A 139 18.16 -4.23 7.20
CA LEU A 139 17.99 -2.91 6.62
C LEU A 139 18.72 -2.93 5.27
N LEU A 140 17.96 -2.87 4.18
CA LEU A 140 18.56 -2.87 2.87
C LEU A 140 19.53 -1.69 2.78
N ASN A 141 20.73 -1.99 2.34
CA ASN A 141 21.76 -0.96 2.24
C ASN A 141 21.38 0.06 1.15
N ASN A 142 21.05 1.28 1.56
CA ASN A 142 20.74 2.40 0.67
C ASN A 142 21.98 3.26 0.32
N GLU A 143 23.18 2.92 0.81
CA GLU A 143 24.39 3.65 0.46
C GLU A 143 24.65 3.74 -1.06
N PRO A 144 24.40 2.69 -1.88
CA PRO A 144 24.51 2.81 -3.33
C PRO A 144 23.57 3.85 -3.92
N LEU A 145 22.33 3.95 -3.39
CA LEU A 145 21.31 4.91 -3.83
C LEU A 145 21.67 6.37 -3.48
N ARG A 146 22.59 6.57 -2.54
CA ARG A 146 23.07 7.88 -2.12
C ARG A 146 24.23 8.43 -2.96
N LYS A 147 24.65 7.69 -4.00
CA LYS A 147 25.80 8.06 -4.84
C LYS A 147 25.39 8.21 -6.31
N GLY A 148 25.67 9.39 -6.86
CA GLY A 148 25.44 9.66 -8.28
C GLY A 148 23.98 9.65 -8.69
N LYS A 149 23.71 9.28 -9.94
CA LYS A 149 22.37 9.12 -10.50
C LYS A 149 21.90 7.68 -10.31
N GLN A 150 20.69 7.50 -9.79
CA GLN A 150 20.06 6.19 -9.51
C GLN A 150 18.60 6.24 -9.93
N ILE A 151 18.04 5.09 -10.29
CA ILE A 151 16.62 4.90 -10.49
C ILE A 151 16.12 4.00 -9.37
N LEU A 152 15.17 4.49 -8.63
CA LEU A 152 14.50 3.75 -7.58
C LEU A 152 13.08 3.44 -8.03
N VAL A 153 12.73 2.16 -8.04
CA VAL A 153 11.35 1.71 -8.29
C VAL A 153 10.72 1.37 -6.94
N LEU A 154 9.66 2.08 -6.59
CA LEU A 154 8.83 1.70 -5.46
C LEU A 154 7.88 0.58 -5.89
N ASP A 155 8.03 -0.53 -5.22
CA ASP A 155 7.20 -1.71 -5.37
C ASP A 155 6.23 -1.84 -4.22
N SER A 156 5.14 -2.55 -4.40
CA SER A 156 4.21 -2.86 -3.32
C SER A 156 4.74 -4.00 -2.47
N GLN A 157 4.45 -3.98 -1.17
CA GLN A 157 4.68 -5.12 -0.28
C GLN A 157 3.74 -6.30 -0.60
N ASN A 158 2.64 -6.00 -1.30
CA ASN A 158 1.64 -6.96 -1.72
C ASN A 158 1.70 -7.21 -3.23
N TYR A 159 0.93 -8.20 -3.70
CA TYR A 159 0.82 -8.45 -5.13
C TYR A 159 0.32 -7.21 -5.88
N CYS A 160 1.13 -6.72 -6.80
CA CYS A 160 0.86 -5.53 -7.60
C CYS A 160 1.02 -5.87 -9.08
N PRO A 161 -0.08 -6.08 -9.82
CA PRO A 161 -0.02 -6.44 -11.25
C PRO A 161 0.75 -5.44 -12.11
N TYR A 162 0.68 -4.15 -11.74
CA TYR A 162 1.41 -3.09 -12.46
C TYR A 162 2.90 -3.09 -12.17
N CYS A 163 3.29 -3.45 -10.95
CA CYS A 163 4.69 -3.60 -10.60
C CYS A 163 5.32 -4.73 -11.39
N GLU A 164 4.61 -5.87 -11.48
CA GLU A 164 5.04 -7.00 -12.32
C GLU A 164 5.11 -6.63 -13.81
N LYS A 165 4.09 -5.92 -14.31
CA LYS A 165 4.06 -5.44 -15.69
C LYS A 165 5.21 -4.46 -15.99
N LEU A 166 5.51 -3.57 -15.05
CA LEU A 166 6.65 -2.63 -15.16
C LEU A 166 7.97 -3.38 -15.21
N LYS A 167 8.15 -4.38 -14.34
CA LYS A 167 9.36 -5.21 -14.33
C LYS A 167 9.54 -5.91 -15.67
N LEU A 168 8.57 -6.70 -16.08
CA LEU A 168 8.66 -7.51 -17.30
C LEU A 168 8.85 -6.69 -18.58
N ASN A 169 8.13 -5.57 -18.71
CA ASN A 169 8.07 -4.84 -19.97
C ASN A 169 9.06 -3.67 -20.07
N VAL A 170 9.65 -3.23 -18.95
CA VAL A 170 10.47 -2.03 -18.93
C VAL A 170 11.79 -2.23 -18.21
N THR A 171 11.74 -2.58 -16.92
CA THR A 171 12.95 -2.53 -16.10
C THR A 171 13.87 -3.75 -16.25
N ASP A 172 13.34 -4.93 -16.52
CA ASP A 172 14.13 -6.14 -16.79
C ASP A 172 14.80 -6.08 -18.18
N GLU A 173 14.19 -5.36 -19.12
CA GLU A 173 14.75 -5.13 -20.44
C GLU A 173 15.76 -3.97 -20.47
N TYR A 174 15.82 -3.18 -19.41
CA TYR A 174 16.70 -2.01 -19.35
C TYR A 174 18.18 -2.41 -19.34
N LYS A 175 18.95 -1.87 -20.30
CA LYS A 175 20.40 -2.10 -20.45
C LYS A 175 21.23 -0.82 -20.28
N GLY A 176 20.66 0.19 -19.62
CA GLY A 176 21.36 1.48 -19.44
C GLY A 176 22.39 1.46 -18.32
N SER A 177 23.14 2.55 -18.21
CA SER A 177 24.24 2.70 -17.24
C SER A 177 23.83 3.20 -15.86
N ILE A 178 22.61 3.72 -15.70
CA ILE A 178 22.11 4.19 -14.40
C ILE A 178 21.47 3.00 -13.70
N PRO A 179 21.96 2.60 -12.51
CA PRO A 179 21.40 1.44 -11.81
C PRO A 179 19.94 1.62 -11.45
N ILE A 180 19.17 0.52 -11.55
CA ILE A 180 17.80 0.42 -11.03
C ILE A 180 17.82 -0.40 -9.74
N SER A 181 17.14 0.09 -8.72
CA SER A 181 16.95 -0.61 -7.45
C SER A 181 15.48 -0.59 -7.08
N TYR A 182 15.02 -1.68 -6.44
CA TYR A 182 13.66 -1.81 -5.97
C TYR A 182 13.61 -1.64 -4.45
N ARG A 183 12.60 -0.91 -3.97
CA ARG A 183 12.31 -0.74 -2.55
C ARG A 183 10.80 -0.71 -2.34
N THR A 184 10.38 -1.03 -1.16
CA THR A 184 9.05 -0.73 -0.65
C THR A 184 9.09 0.59 0.14
N SER A 185 7.94 1.19 0.40
CA SER A 185 7.83 2.50 1.06
C SER A 185 8.54 2.58 2.42
N ASP A 186 8.58 1.47 3.16
CA ASP A 186 9.26 1.33 4.45
C ASP A 186 10.80 1.18 4.36
N GLN A 187 11.35 1.02 3.17
CA GLN A 187 12.77 0.78 2.94
C GLN A 187 13.56 2.02 2.49
N LEU A 188 12.98 3.20 2.63
CA LEU A 188 13.54 4.46 2.09
C LEU A 188 14.46 5.21 3.07
N HIS A 189 14.85 4.62 4.18
CA HIS A 189 15.67 5.27 5.20
C HIS A 189 16.97 5.86 4.61
N GLY A 190 17.26 7.10 4.99
CA GLY A 190 18.43 7.84 4.51
C GLY A 190 18.33 8.38 3.09
N LEU A 191 17.17 8.25 2.43
CA LEU A 191 16.85 8.87 1.15
C LEU A 191 15.92 10.07 1.38
N GLN A 192 16.02 11.08 0.49
CA GLN A 192 15.12 12.23 0.48
C GLN A 192 14.13 12.06 -0.68
N VAL A 193 13.02 11.40 -0.39
CA VAL A 193 11.91 11.18 -1.32
C VAL A 193 10.79 12.14 -0.96
N PHE A 194 10.23 12.84 -1.95
CA PHE A 194 9.18 13.85 -1.78
C PHE A 194 7.86 13.45 -2.43
N SER A 195 7.92 12.58 -3.44
CA SER A 195 6.73 12.04 -4.07
C SER A 195 5.97 11.11 -3.14
N PRO A 196 4.63 11.00 -3.30
CA PRO A 196 3.84 10.05 -2.55
C PRO A 196 4.35 8.62 -2.67
N THR A 197 4.65 7.98 -1.55
CA THR A 197 5.21 6.62 -1.51
C THR A 197 4.14 5.52 -1.45
N TRP A 198 2.87 5.91 -1.37
CA TRP A 198 1.71 5.02 -1.35
C TRP A 198 1.23 4.59 -2.76
N ALA A 199 1.68 5.29 -3.81
CA ALA A 199 1.35 4.92 -5.19
C ALA A 199 2.39 3.96 -5.75
N THR A 200 1.99 2.75 -6.10
CA THR A 200 2.87 1.72 -6.69
C THR A 200 2.33 1.19 -8.03
N PRO A 201 3.22 0.96 -8.99
CA PRO A 201 4.64 1.29 -8.97
C PRO A 201 4.89 2.80 -9.03
N SER A 202 5.98 3.28 -8.43
CA SER A 202 6.50 4.62 -8.68
C SER A 202 7.96 4.53 -9.09
N ILE A 203 8.35 5.31 -10.10
CA ILE A 203 9.73 5.36 -10.59
C ILE A 203 10.31 6.69 -10.14
N ILE A 204 11.28 6.65 -9.23
CA ILE A 204 11.91 7.83 -8.63
C ILE A 204 13.33 7.96 -9.17
N PHE A 205 13.64 9.12 -9.71
CA PHE A 205 14.96 9.45 -10.22
C PHE A 205 15.74 10.19 -9.14
N LEU A 206 16.79 9.56 -8.63
CA LEU A 206 17.59 10.06 -7.51
C LEU A 206 18.93 10.60 -7.98
N LYS A 207 19.37 11.70 -7.37
CA LYS A 207 20.75 12.19 -7.47
C LYS A 207 21.33 12.38 -6.08
N ASN A 208 22.35 11.61 -5.75
CA ASN A 208 22.99 11.61 -4.43
C ASN A 208 21.99 11.37 -3.28
N GLY A 209 21.07 10.41 -3.45
CA GLY A 209 20.06 10.04 -2.46
C GLY A 209 18.87 10.98 -2.34
N LYS A 210 18.82 12.03 -3.18
CA LYS A 210 17.72 13.00 -3.21
C LYS A 210 16.91 12.84 -4.48
N GLU A 211 15.60 12.80 -4.35
CA GLU A 211 14.68 12.82 -5.49
C GLU A 211 14.87 14.08 -6.33
N VAL A 212 14.99 13.89 -7.63
CA VAL A 212 14.96 14.95 -8.63
C VAL A 212 13.56 15.09 -9.19
N PHE A 213 12.92 13.98 -9.53
CA PHE A 213 11.51 13.86 -9.90
C PHE A 213 11.08 12.39 -9.84
N ALA A 214 9.78 12.15 -9.96
CA ALA A 214 9.22 10.81 -10.03
C ALA A 214 8.07 10.72 -11.05
N HIS A 215 7.78 9.48 -11.46
CA HIS A 215 6.58 9.12 -12.20
C HIS A 215 5.79 8.11 -11.36
N GLN A 216 4.49 8.33 -11.23
CA GLN A 216 3.59 7.44 -10.50
C GLN A 216 2.78 6.60 -11.46
N GLY A 217 2.61 5.32 -11.14
CA GLY A 217 1.89 4.37 -11.95
C GLY A 217 2.77 3.65 -12.97
N TYR A 218 2.12 2.79 -13.76
CA TYR A 218 2.76 2.10 -14.85
C TYR A 218 3.17 3.08 -15.95
N ILE A 219 4.33 2.86 -16.52
CA ILE A 219 4.86 3.57 -17.68
C ILE A 219 5.29 2.56 -18.73
N ASP A 220 5.13 2.87 -19.99
CA ASP A 220 5.65 2.03 -21.05
C ASP A 220 7.14 2.28 -21.33
N HIS A 221 7.71 1.44 -22.16
CA HIS A 221 9.13 1.48 -22.51
C HIS A 221 9.55 2.83 -23.14
N LYS A 222 8.73 3.38 -24.04
CA LYS A 222 9.02 4.65 -24.74
C LYS A 222 9.08 5.82 -23.76
N ASP A 223 8.05 5.95 -22.94
CA ASP A 223 7.92 7.06 -21.99
C ASP A 223 8.97 6.94 -20.88
N PHE A 224 9.31 5.72 -20.45
CA PHE A 224 10.42 5.48 -19.51
C PHE A 224 11.76 6.02 -20.06
N TYR A 225 12.08 5.71 -21.31
CA TYR A 225 13.33 6.20 -21.92
C TYR A 225 13.32 7.70 -22.18
N GLU A 226 12.16 8.30 -22.39
CA GLU A 226 12.03 9.76 -22.47
C GLU A 226 12.36 10.43 -21.13
N LEU A 227 11.79 9.93 -20.01
CA LEU A 227 12.10 10.41 -18.67
C LEU A 227 13.57 10.18 -18.31
N LEU A 228 14.12 9.04 -18.68
CA LEU A 228 15.52 8.72 -18.49
C LEU A 228 16.43 9.69 -19.25
N GLY A 229 16.06 10.07 -20.47
CA GLY A 229 16.76 11.07 -21.28
C GLY A 229 16.81 12.44 -20.57
N LYS A 230 15.67 12.92 -20.09
CA LYS A 230 15.57 14.15 -19.29
C LYS A 230 16.45 14.08 -18.04
N PHE A 231 16.41 12.96 -17.33
CA PHE A 231 17.25 12.76 -16.16
C PHE A 231 18.75 12.77 -16.46
N LYS A 232 19.16 12.16 -17.58
CA LYS A 232 20.58 12.16 -18.02
C LYS A 232 21.08 13.56 -18.37
N LEU A 233 20.25 14.37 -19.02
CA LEU A 233 20.61 15.73 -19.43
C LEU A 233 20.64 16.71 -18.25
N GLY A 234 19.94 16.43 -17.17
CA GLY A 234 19.90 17.30 -15.99
C GLY A 234 18.96 18.49 -16.14
N ASP A 235 18.00 18.40 -17.06
CA ASP A 235 16.97 19.43 -17.28
C ASP A 235 16.01 19.49 -16.11
N SER A 236 16.36 20.30 -15.11
CA SER A 236 15.48 20.55 -13.95
C SER A 236 14.28 21.46 -14.27
N GLU A 237 14.30 22.16 -15.40
CA GLU A 237 13.20 23.06 -15.79
C GLU A 237 12.03 22.35 -16.48
N ALA A 238 12.19 21.10 -16.93
CA ALA A 238 11.15 20.34 -17.63
C ALA A 238 10.13 19.64 -16.69
N PHE A 239 10.26 19.75 -15.36
CA PHE A 239 9.50 18.95 -14.39
C PHE A 239 8.32 19.67 -13.73
N ASN A 240 8.05 20.93 -14.11
CA ASN A 240 6.84 21.64 -13.72
C ASN A 240 5.64 21.29 -14.62
N VAL A 241 5.39 20.02 -14.89
CA VAL A 241 4.13 19.61 -15.50
C VAL A 241 3.14 19.41 -14.37
N ALA A 242 2.23 20.37 -14.28
CA ALA A 242 1.13 20.40 -13.36
C ALA A 242 0.33 19.08 -13.37
N PHE A 243 0.09 18.57 -12.17
CA PHE A 243 -1.01 17.64 -11.94
C PHE A 243 -2.32 18.45 -12.03
N ASN A 244 -3.06 18.28 -13.11
CA ASN A 244 -4.47 18.63 -13.23
C ASN A 244 -5.30 17.38 -13.05
#